data_b26ca01598d06a2ad8699a26d2cd28f1
#
_entry.id   b26ca01598d06a2ad8699a26d2cd28f1
#
_cell.length_a   1.000
_cell.length_b   1.000
_cell.length_c   1.000
_cell.angle_alpha   90.00
_cell.angle_beta   90.00
_cell.angle_gamma   90.00
#
_symmetry.space_group_name_H-M   'P 1'
#
loop_
_entity.id
_entity.type
_entity.pdbx_description
1 polymer ?
#
loop_
_entity_poly.entity_id
_entity_poly.type
_entity_poly.pdbx_seq_one_letter_code
_entity_poly.pdbx_strand_id
1 'polypeptide(L)'
;MKLTANNKTLDLSTPKIMGILNFTPDSFSDSGKFFQLDKALFQVETMLNQGASIIDIGGESTRPMAEEVTLEEELERVVPLVEAVRKRFDCWISVDSSKAQVMQEAAKVGMDLINDIRALQEPDALQTAVRLALPVCIMHMQGQPRTMQLNPHYDDVVADVLKFMQQRTEQCLASGIKKENLIWDPGFGFGKSVQHNYCLLQQFSVFCEQGYPVLAGISRKSMIGAVLDKPVEQRTVGSVAAALIAAMKGASILRVHDVGETADALKIWLATKNA
;
A
#
# COMPACT_ATOMS: atom_id res chain seq x y z
N MET A 1 2.61 14.81 -10.64
CA MET A 1 1.23 14.29 -10.48
C MET A 1 0.68 14.74 -9.14
N LYS A 2 -0.65 14.78 -8.98
CA LYS A 2 -1.30 15.17 -7.71
C LYS A 2 -2.51 14.27 -7.48
N LEU A 3 -2.78 13.92 -6.22
CA LEU A 3 -4.01 13.28 -5.80
C LEU A 3 -4.85 14.28 -5.01
N THR A 4 -6.17 14.20 -5.12
CA THR A 4 -7.11 15.05 -4.38
C THR A 4 -8.19 14.21 -3.69
N ALA A 5 -8.42 14.46 -2.42
CA ALA A 5 -9.48 13.84 -1.64
C ALA A 5 -9.88 14.76 -0.47
N ASN A 6 -11.15 14.83 -0.12
CA ASN A 6 -11.62 15.52 1.08
C ASN A 6 -11.06 16.95 1.23
N ASN A 7 -11.01 17.73 0.13
CA ASN A 7 -10.42 19.08 0.04
C ASN A 7 -8.90 19.13 0.34
N LYS A 8 -8.19 18.00 0.31
CA LYS A 8 -6.75 17.90 0.45
C LYS A 8 -6.10 17.59 -0.89
N THR A 9 -4.85 18.02 -1.06
CA THR A 9 -4.02 17.69 -2.22
C THR A 9 -2.72 17.07 -1.76
N LEU A 10 -2.37 15.91 -2.32
CA LEU A 10 -1.07 15.27 -2.16
C LEU A 10 -0.26 15.46 -3.43
N ASP A 11 0.82 16.23 -3.33
CA ASP A 11 1.75 16.44 -4.44
C ASP A 11 2.73 15.27 -4.56
N LEU A 12 2.69 14.56 -5.68
CA LEU A 12 3.56 13.44 -6.01
C LEU A 12 4.74 13.83 -6.93
N SER A 13 5.14 15.09 -6.93
CA SER A 13 6.35 15.55 -7.66
C SER A 13 7.64 14.94 -7.09
N THR A 14 7.60 14.57 -5.81
CA THR A 14 8.62 13.77 -5.12
C THR A 14 7.96 12.54 -4.49
N PRO A 15 8.68 11.42 -4.36
CA PRO A 15 8.13 10.23 -3.70
C PRO A 15 7.59 10.52 -2.30
N LYS A 16 6.42 9.98 -1.99
CA LYS A 16 5.80 10.09 -0.66
C LYS A 16 5.92 8.78 0.09
N ILE A 17 6.09 8.88 1.41
CA ILE A 17 6.15 7.72 2.29
C ILE A 17 4.74 7.43 2.81
N MET A 18 4.32 6.19 2.62
CA MET A 18 3.12 5.59 3.18
C MET A 18 3.53 4.64 4.30
N GLY A 19 3.28 5.03 5.54
CA GLY A 19 3.58 4.22 6.72
C GLY A 19 2.52 3.14 6.94
N ILE A 20 2.93 1.89 7.13
CA ILE A 20 2.06 0.74 7.35
C ILE A 20 1.62 0.68 8.80
N LEU A 21 0.31 0.68 9.04
CA LEU A 21 -0.30 0.48 10.34
C LEU A 21 -1.24 -0.74 10.31
N ASN A 22 -0.70 -1.92 10.64
CA ASN A 22 -1.52 -3.12 10.77
C ASN A 22 -2.18 -3.15 12.15
N PHE A 23 -3.50 -3.09 12.18
CA PHE A 23 -4.30 -3.16 13.41
C PHE A 23 -4.95 -4.54 13.55
N THR A 24 -4.10 -5.53 13.85
CA THR A 24 -4.51 -6.93 14.05
C THR A 24 -4.34 -7.34 15.52
N PRO A 25 -5.07 -8.36 16.02
CA PRO A 25 -4.95 -8.82 17.40
C PRO A 25 -3.50 -9.13 17.80
N ASP A 26 -2.73 -9.75 16.92
CA ASP A 26 -1.33 -10.11 17.17
C ASP A 26 -0.40 -8.90 17.28
N SER A 27 -0.75 -7.79 16.63
CA SER A 27 0.06 -6.57 16.66
C SER A 27 -0.02 -5.82 17.99
N PHE A 28 -1.06 -6.12 18.83
CA PHE A 28 -1.36 -5.38 20.06
C PHE A 28 -1.85 -6.30 21.19
N SER A 29 -1.39 -7.53 21.26
CA SER A 29 -1.97 -8.71 21.92
C SER A 29 -2.15 -8.70 23.44
N ASP A 30 -1.70 -7.71 24.21
CA ASP A 30 -1.73 -7.80 25.69
C ASP A 30 -2.55 -6.71 26.42
N SER A 31 -3.47 -6.03 25.73
CA SER A 31 -4.10 -4.83 26.30
C SER A 31 -5.52 -4.63 25.80
N GLY A 32 -6.43 -4.17 26.63
CA GLY A 32 -7.82 -3.87 26.25
C GLY A 32 -7.96 -2.89 25.07
N LYS A 33 -9.13 -2.89 24.39
CA LYS A 33 -9.39 -2.13 23.15
C LYS A 33 -8.93 -0.65 23.19
N PHE A 34 -9.08 0.06 24.30
CA PHE A 34 -8.66 1.46 24.46
C PHE A 34 -7.13 1.62 24.44
N PHE A 35 -6.42 0.74 25.10
CA PHE A 35 -4.95 0.79 25.14
C PHE A 35 -4.32 0.42 23.77
N GLN A 36 -4.98 -0.43 22.98
CA GLN A 36 -4.58 -0.74 21.61
C GLN A 36 -4.73 0.49 20.70
N LEU A 37 -5.82 1.24 20.83
CA LEU A 37 -6.05 2.46 20.07
C LEU A 37 -4.99 3.53 20.39
N ASP A 38 -4.66 3.73 21.67
CA ASP A 38 -3.66 4.71 22.09
C ASP A 38 -2.25 4.34 21.55
N LYS A 39 -1.89 3.04 21.57
CA LYS A 39 -0.64 2.57 20.95
C LYS A 39 -0.62 2.82 19.43
N ALA A 40 -1.74 2.56 18.75
CA ALA A 40 -1.83 2.81 17.31
C ALA A 40 -1.71 4.30 17.00
N LEU A 41 -2.36 5.18 17.78
CA LEU A 41 -2.24 6.63 17.62
C LEU A 41 -0.81 7.14 17.90
N PHE A 42 -0.14 6.59 18.89
CA PHE A 42 1.28 6.89 19.17
C PHE A 42 2.19 6.46 18.00
N GLN A 43 1.91 5.29 17.41
CA GLN A 43 2.64 4.83 16.22
C GLN A 43 2.39 5.75 15.02
N VAL A 44 1.14 6.20 14.80
CA VAL A 44 0.81 7.20 13.76
C VAL A 44 1.61 8.47 13.97
N GLU A 45 1.61 9.03 15.18
CA GLU A 45 2.36 10.25 15.53
C GLU A 45 3.85 10.08 15.25
N THR A 46 4.41 8.92 15.64
CA THR A 46 5.81 8.58 15.36
C THR A 46 6.10 8.54 13.87
N MET A 47 5.28 7.85 13.07
CA MET A 47 5.46 7.78 11.62
C MET A 47 5.34 9.15 10.94
N LEU A 48 4.41 10.00 11.38
CA LEU A 48 4.25 11.36 10.85
C LEU A 48 5.47 12.24 11.18
N ASN A 49 5.96 12.18 12.41
CA ASN A 49 7.16 12.89 12.85
C ASN A 49 8.43 12.40 12.11
N GLN A 50 8.47 11.14 11.70
CA GLN A 50 9.53 10.56 10.87
C GLN A 50 9.42 10.90 9.38
N GLY A 51 8.31 11.50 8.93
CA GLY A 51 8.15 11.98 7.55
C GLY A 51 7.17 11.17 6.68
N ALA A 52 6.31 10.33 7.26
CA ALA A 52 5.20 9.75 6.52
C ALA A 52 4.21 10.85 6.09
N SER A 53 3.74 10.76 4.86
CA SER A 53 2.68 11.65 4.32
C SER A 53 1.32 10.95 4.31
N ILE A 54 1.33 9.63 4.29
CA ILE A 54 0.14 8.77 4.24
C ILE A 54 0.29 7.72 5.35
N ILE A 55 -0.80 7.46 6.07
CA ILE A 55 -0.91 6.32 6.99
C ILE A 55 -1.85 5.30 6.36
N ASP A 56 -1.35 4.08 6.15
CA ASP A 56 -2.11 2.99 5.54
C ASP A 56 -2.59 2.02 6.61
N ILE A 57 -3.89 2.04 6.87
CA ILE A 57 -4.55 1.29 7.95
C ILE A 57 -5.11 -0.01 7.37
N GLY A 58 -4.63 -1.15 7.89
CA GLY A 58 -5.14 -2.47 7.55
C GLY A 58 -5.68 -3.23 8.76
N GLY A 59 -6.89 -3.77 8.66
CA GLY A 59 -7.54 -4.60 9.69
C GLY A 59 -7.32 -6.11 9.49
N GLU A 60 -6.84 -6.51 8.31
CA GLU A 60 -6.56 -7.88 7.91
C GLU A 60 -5.07 -8.05 7.56
N SER A 61 -4.48 -9.17 7.95
CA SER A 61 -3.11 -9.49 7.55
C SER A 61 -3.11 -10.11 6.15
N THR A 62 -2.40 -9.49 5.22
CA THR A 62 -2.23 -9.99 3.85
C THR A 62 -1.01 -10.92 3.69
N ARG A 63 -0.41 -11.37 4.80
CA ARG A 63 0.70 -12.33 4.79
C ARG A 63 0.24 -13.69 4.26
N PRO A 64 1.12 -14.46 3.60
CA PRO A 64 0.79 -15.83 3.24
C PRO A 64 0.33 -16.63 4.47
N MET A 65 -0.72 -17.46 4.31
CA MET A 65 -1.32 -18.29 5.37
C MET A 65 -2.02 -17.51 6.50
N ALA A 66 -2.20 -16.20 6.42
CA ALA A 66 -3.01 -15.47 7.39
C ALA A 66 -4.47 -15.96 7.37
N GLU A 67 -5.11 -15.98 8.53
CA GLU A 67 -6.54 -16.25 8.62
C GLU A 67 -7.35 -15.12 8.02
N GLU A 68 -8.44 -15.49 7.36
CA GLU A 68 -9.37 -14.54 6.78
C GLU A 68 -10.16 -13.85 7.89
N VAL A 69 -10.25 -12.54 7.83
CA VAL A 69 -10.98 -11.72 8.82
C VAL A 69 -12.40 -11.50 8.33
N THR A 70 -13.38 -11.68 9.20
CA THR A 70 -14.79 -11.42 8.86
C THR A 70 -14.99 -9.92 8.58
N LEU A 71 -16.08 -9.60 7.87
CA LEU A 71 -16.44 -8.21 7.60
C LEU A 71 -16.62 -7.41 8.89
N GLU A 72 -17.32 -8.00 9.86
CA GLU A 72 -17.63 -7.36 11.14
C GLU A 72 -16.35 -7.07 11.93
N GLU A 73 -15.43 -8.03 11.99
CA GLU A 73 -14.14 -7.84 12.66
C GLU A 73 -13.30 -6.75 12.01
N GLU A 74 -13.27 -6.70 10.66
CA GLU A 74 -12.51 -5.67 9.96
C GLU A 74 -13.12 -4.28 10.16
N LEU A 75 -14.44 -4.15 10.12
CA LEU A 75 -15.15 -2.91 10.43
C LEU A 75 -14.86 -2.42 11.86
N GLU A 76 -14.91 -3.33 12.84
CA GLU A 76 -14.62 -2.99 14.25
C GLU A 76 -13.18 -2.53 14.47
N ARG A 77 -12.24 -2.98 13.66
CA ARG A 77 -10.81 -2.59 13.74
C ARG A 77 -10.54 -1.30 13.00
N VAL A 78 -10.97 -1.21 11.75
CA VAL A 78 -10.58 -0.14 10.83
C VAL A 78 -11.33 1.16 11.11
N VAL A 79 -12.66 1.12 11.20
CA VAL A 79 -13.48 2.35 11.23
C VAL A 79 -13.19 3.24 12.45
N PRO A 80 -13.15 2.71 13.69
CA PRO A 80 -12.80 3.51 14.86
C PRO A 80 -11.39 4.10 14.80
N LEU A 81 -10.43 3.35 14.24
CA LEU A 81 -9.05 3.82 14.12
C LEU A 81 -8.94 4.95 13.08
N VAL A 82 -9.58 4.83 11.91
CA VAL A 82 -9.64 5.90 10.91
C VAL A 82 -10.23 7.17 11.51
N GLU A 83 -11.36 7.06 12.25
CA GLU A 83 -11.99 8.19 12.92
C GLU A 83 -11.06 8.86 13.95
N ALA A 84 -10.38 8.05 14.77
CA ALA A 84 -9.47 8.55 15.79
C ALA A 84 -8.24 9.25 15.19
N VAL A 85 -7.64 8.66 14.13
CA VAL A 85 -6.53 9.27 13.40
C VAL A 85 -6.96 10.58 12.74
N ARG A 86 -8.14 10.60 12.09
CA ARG A 86 -8.67 11.82 11.45
C ARG A 86 -8.92 12.97 12.44
N LYS A 87 -9.42 12.66 13.63
CA LYS A 87 -9.67 13.67 14.68
C LYS A 87 -8.38 14.28 15.23
N ARG A 88 -7.28 13.53 15.23
CA ARG A 88 -6.03 13.94 15.90
C ARG A 88 -4.95 14.46 14.95
N PHE A 89 -4.93 14.00 13.69
CA PHE A 89 -3.83 14.29 12.76
C PHE A 89 -4.33 14.79 11.41
N ASP A 90 -3.62 15.78 10.86
CA ASP A 90 -3.81 16.23 9.49
C ASP A 90 -2.85 15.49 8.56
N CYS A 91 -3.22 14.25 8.20
CA CYS A 91 -2.46 13.39 7.28
C CYS A 91 -3.41 12.77 6.25
N TRP A 92 -2.83 12.17 5.21
CA TRP A 92 -3.59 11.29 4.31
C TRP A 92 -3.80 9.94 4.98
N ILE A 93 -5.05 9.45 4.94
CA ILE A 93 -5.45 8.15 5.48
C ILE A 93 -5.80 7.23 4.32
N SER A 94 -5.03 6.18 4.17
CA SER A 94 -5.28 5.05 3.28
C SER A 94 -5.88 3.90 4.09
N VAL A 95 -6.80 3.15 3.48
CA VAL A 95 -7.35 1.92 4.08
C VAL A 95 -7.06 0.75 3.16
N ASP A 96 -6.30 -0.23 3.69
CA ASP A 96 -5.96 -1.49 3.03
C ASP A 96 -7.11 -2.49 3.25
N SER A 97 -8.04 -2.52 2.30
CA SER A 97 -9.19 -3.43 2.31
C SER A 97 -9.73 -3.65 0.90
N SER A 98 -10.20 -4.88 0.64
CA SER A 98 -10.92 -5.25 -0.58
C SER A 98 -12.44 -5.29 -0.39
N LYS A 99 -12.94 -5.13 0.85
CA LYS A 99 -14.37 -5.26 1.18
C LYS A 99 -15.11 -3.93 0.97
N ALA A 100 -16.10 -3.92 0.08
CA ALA A 100 -16.87 -2.73 -0.29
C ALA A 100 -17.46 -1.99 0.92
N GLN A 101 -17.96 -2.71 1.91
CA GLN A 101 -18.57 -2.10 3.10
C GLN A 101 -17.53 -1.44 4.01
N VAL A 102 -16.32 -2.00 4.13
CA VAL A 102 -15.20 -1.36 4.86
C VAL A 102 -14.83 -0.05 4.18
N MET A 103 -14.71 -0.03 2.84
CA MET A 103 -14.45 1.19 2.08
C MET A 103 -15.52 2.26 2.34
N GLN A 104 -16.81 1.87 2.35
CA GLN A 104 -17.93 2.80 2.58
C GLN A 104 -17.89 3.41 3.97
N GLU A 105 -17.74 2.58 5.01
CA GLU A 105 -17.76 3.06 6.40
C GLU A 105 -16.50 3.88 6.74
N ALA A 106 -15.33 3.46 6.25
CA ALA A 106 -14.08 4.21 6.42
C ALA A 106 -14.13 5.59 5.73
N ALA A 107 -14.78 5.68 4.55
CA ALA A 107 -14.95 6.97 3.86
C ALA A 107 -15.81 7.95 4.65
N LYS A 108 -16.87 7.50 5.35
CA LYS A 108 -17.73 8.34 6.19
C LYS A 108 -16.97 9.00 7.35
N VAL A 109 -15.92 8.35 7.83
CA VAL A 109 -15.13 8.82 8.98
C VAL A 109 -13.78 9.44 8.57
N GLY A 110 -13.52 9.62 7.26
CA GLY A 110 -12.43 10.46 6.76
C GLY A 110 -11.28 9.75 6.09
N MET A 111 -11.47 8.55 5.53
CA MET A 111 -10.51 7.93 4.60
C MET A 111 -10.30 8.80 3.36
N ASP A 112 -9.06 8.94 2.89
CA ASP A 112 -8.69 9.71 1.70
C ASP A 112 -8.31 8.82 0.50
N LEU A 113 -7.91 7.57 0.72
CA LEU A 113 -7.38 6.67 -0.30
C LEU A 113 -7.84 5.23 -0.05
N ILE A 114 -8.34 4.57 -1.08
CA ILE A 114 -8.61 3.13 -1.09
C ILE A 114 -7.34 2.41 -1.53
N ASN A 115 -6.82 1.49 -0.73
CA ASN A 115 -5.72 0.60 -1.12
C ASN A 115 -6.25 -0.83 -1.22
N ASP A 116 -6.42 -1.33 -2.45
CA ASP A 116 -7.06 -2.63 -2.65
C ASP A 116 -6.13 -3.62 -3.36
N ILE A 117 -5.65 -4.61 -2.60
CA ILE A 117 -4.78 -5.67 -3.10
C ILE A 117 -5.45 -6.61 -4.12
N ARG A 118 -6.78 -6.58 -4.22
CA ARG A 118 -7.56 -7.36 -5.18
C ARG A 118 -8.03 -6.52 -6.37
N ALA A 119 -7.55 -5.28 -6.49
CA ALA A 119 -7.82 -4.39 -7.61
C ALA A 119 -9.31 -4.20 -7.91
N LEU A 120 -10.14 -4.04 -6.90
CA LEU A 120 -11.60 -3.84 -6.98
C LEU A 120 -12.35 -5.02 -7.65
N GLN A 121 -11.83 -6.24 -7.54
CA GLN A 121 -12.45 -7.44 -8.12
C GLN A 121 -13.45 -8.12 -7.17
N GLU A 122 -13.44 -7.77 -5.89
CA GLU A 122 -14.42 -8.28 -4.94
C GLU A 122 -15.83 -7.70 -5.20
N PRO A 123 -16.89 -8.42 -4.79
CA PRO A 123 -18.26 -7.97 -4.99
C PRO A 123 -18.48 -6.52 -4.53
N ASP A 124 -19.15 -5.71 -5.34
CA ASP A 124 -19.49 -4.30 -5.11
C ASP A 124 -18.30 -3.33 -4.89
N ALA A 125 -17.04 -3.81 -4.86
CA ALA A 125 -15.87 -2.97 -4.61
C ALA A 125 -15.70 -1.88 -5.68
N LEU A 126 -15.81 -2.25 -6.96
CA LEU A 126 -15.67 -1.30 -8.07
C LEU A 126 -16.76 -0.22 -8.04
N GLN A 127 -18.02 -0.60 -7.89
CA GLN A 127 -19.15 0.33 -7.82
C GLN A 127 -19.06 1.24 -6.59
N THR A 128 -18.52 0.72 -5.50
CA THR A 128 -18.28 1.50 -4.28
C THR A 128 -17.17 2.53 -4.51
N ALA A 129 -16.03 2.14 -5.09
CA ALA A 129 -14.96 3.09 -5.42
C ALA A 129 -15.44 4.21 -6.37
N VAL A 130 -16.29 3.87 -7.36
CA VAL A 130 -16.92 4.87 -8.24
C VAL A 130 -17.78 5.87 -7.45
N ARG A 131 -18.65 5.38 -6.54
CA ARG A 131 -19.52 6.25 -5.72
C ARG A 131 -18.74 7.14 -4.77
N LEU A 132 -17.68 6.62 -4.17
CA LEU A 132 -16.84 7.36 -3.23
C LEU A 132 -15.99 8.43 -3.93
N ALA A 133 -15.66 8.21 -5.21
CA ALA A 133 -14.84 9.13 -6.03
C ALA A 133 -13.49 9.51 -5.39
N LEU A 134 -12.97 8.68 -4.48
CA LEU A 134 -11.67 8.83 -3.85
C LEU A 134 -10.55 8.26 -4.75
N PRO A 135 -9.29 8.66 -4.56
CA PRO A 135 -8.15 7.94 -5.12
C PRO A 135 -8.17 6.47 -4.72
N VAL A 136 -7.73 5.61 -5.64
CA VAL A 136 -7.68 4.17 -5.42
C VAL A 136 -6.40 3.57 -5.98
N CYS A 137 -5.71 2.81 -5.14
CA CYS A 137 -4.58 1.98 -5.53
C CYS A 137 -5.10 0.59 -5.90
N ILE A 138 -4.89 0.19 -7.15
CA ILE A 138 -5.16 -1.15 -7.65
C ILE A 138 -3.86 -1.93 -7.75
N MET A 139 -3.84 -3.18 -7.23
CA MET A 139 -2.62 -3.99 -7.17
C MET A 139 -2.75 -5.27 -8.00
N HIS A 140 -1.63 -5.69 -8.63
CA HIS A 140 -1.55 -6.99 -9.27
C HIS A 140 -1.21 -8.09 -8.28
N MET A 141 -2.02 -9.14 -8.29
CA MET A 141 -1.76 -10.41 -7.59
C MET A 141 -2.08 -11.60 -8.49
N GLN A 142 -1.22 -12.64 -8.51
CA GLN A 142 -1.54 -13.91 -9.13
C GLN A 142 -2.06 -14.88 -8.05
N GLY A 143 -3.23 -15.46 -8.28
CA GLY A 143 -3.86 -16.38 -7.32
C GLY A 143 -4.57 -15.65 -6.17
N GLN A 144 -4.66 -16.29 -5.02
CA GLN A 144 -5.28 -15.78 -3.80
C GLN A 144 -4.23 -15.65 -2.69
N PRO A 145 -4.37 -14.76 -1.70
CA PRO A 145 -3.37 -14.56 -0.65
C PRO A 145 -2.88 -15.85 0.02
N ARG A 146 -3.78 -16.83 0.23
CA ARG A 146 -3.44 -18.10 0.85
C ARG A 146 -2.61 -19.05 -0.03
N THR A 147 -2.79 -19.01 -1.34
CA THR A 147 -2.20 -19.97 -2.29
C THR A 147 -1.21 -19.35 -3.26
N MET A 148 -1.12 -18.03 -3.31
CA MET A 148 -0.33 -17.27 -4.29
C MET A 148 1.15 -17.65 -4.36
N GLN A 149 1.73 -18.20 -3.30
CA GLN A 149 3.15 -18.56 -3.23
C GLN A 149 3.43 -20.03 -3.57
N LEU A 150 2.39 -20.86 -3.80
CA LEU A 150 2.60 -22.30 -4.01
C LEU A 150 3.28 -22.60 -5.36
N ASN A 151 2.93 -21.89 -6.42
CA ASN A 151 3.53 -22.08 -7.74
C ASN A 151 3.33 -20.85 -8.65
N PRO A 152 3.92 -19.68 -8.35
CA PRO A 152 3.78 -18.50 -9.19
C PRO A 152 4.52 -18.72 -10.53
N HIS A 153 3.80 -18.60 -11.64
CA HIS A 153 4.32 -18.80 -12.98
C HIS A 153 4.00 -17.63 -13.89
N TYR A 154 5.00 -17.14 -14.62
CA TYR A 154 4.91 -16.09 -15.64
C TYR A 154 5.82 -16.46 -16.81
N ASP A 155 5.37 -16.20 -18.02
CA ASP A 155 6.24 -16.25 -19.21
C ASP A 155 7.17 -15.03 -19.21
N ASP A 156 6.61 -13.84 -18.98
CA ASP A 156 7.34 -12.59 -18.70
C ASP A 156 6.58 -11.83 -17.62
N VAL A 157 7.12 -11.82 -16.41
CA VAL A 157 6.45 -11.19 -15.25
C VAL A 157 6.18 -9.70 -15.43
N VAL A 158 7.05 -8.97 -16.14
CA VAL A 158 6.86 -7.52 -16.36
C VAL A 158 5.74 -7.28 -17.38
N ALA A 159 5.76 -8.01 -18.49
CA ALA A 159 4.74 -7.91 -19.52
C ALA A 159 3.36 -8.36 -19.01
N ASP A 160 3.30 -9.47 -18.27
CA ASP A 160 2.05 -10.02 -17.73
C ASP A 160 1.43 -9.09 -16.69
N VAL A 161 2.24 -8.55 -15.76
CA VAL A 161 1.79 -7.57 -14.76
C VAL A 161 1.34 -6.28 -15.45
N LEU A 162 2.09 -5.79 -16.44
CA LEU A 162 1.73 -4.58 -17.18
C LEU A 162 0.39 -4.76 -17.90
N LYS A 163 0.20 -5.88 -18.58
CA LYS A 163 -1.05 -6.22 -19.27
C LYS A 163 -2.24 -6.26 -18.30
N PHE A 164 -2.07 -6.89 -17.13
CA PHE A 164 -3.11 -6.90 -16.10
C PHE A 164 -3.47 -5.48 -15.66
N MET A 165 -2.47 -4.65 -15.34
CA MET A 165 -2.70 -3.28 -14.89
C MET A 165 -3.43 -2.44 -15.95
N GLN A 166 -3.08 -2.59 -17.22
CA GLN A 166 -3.76 -1.92 -18.34
C GLN A 166 -5.22 -2.36 -18.46
N GLN A 167 -5.47 -3.67 -18.49
CA GLN A 167 -6.84 -4.22 -18.60
C GLN A 167 -7.71 -3.82 -17.41
N ARG A 168 -7.14 -3.87 -16.19
CA ARG A 168 -7.89 -3.48 -15.00
C ARG A 168 -8.18 -1.98 -14.97
N THR A 169 -7.23 -1.17 -15.42
CA THR A 169 -7.42 0.27 -15.60
C THR A 169 -8.55 0.59 -16.56
N GLU A 170 -8.59 -0.06 -17.73
CA GLU A 170 -9.68 0.12 -18.71
C GLU A 170 -11.05 -0.16 -18.08
N GLN A 171 -11.17 -1.24 -17.29
CA GLN A 171 -12.41 -1.58 -16.59
C GLN A 171 -12.79 -0.52 -15.54
N CYS A 172 -11.82 -0.01 -14.79
CA CYS A 172 -12.05 1.05 -13.81
C CYS A 172 -12.53 2.35 -14.48
N LEU A 173 -11.87 2.76 -15.57
CA LEU A 173 -12.24 3.96 -16.33
C LEU A 173 -13.63 3.81 -16.97
N ALA A 174 -13.91 2.67 -17.60
CA ALA A 174 -15.23 2.37 -18.19
C ALA A 174 -16.37 2.38 -17.18
N SER A 175 -16.07 2.07 -15.91
CA SER A 175 -17.03 2.10 -14.80
C SER A 175 -17.23 3.49 -14.19
N GLY A 176 -16.38 4.47 -14.54
CA GLY A 176 -16.50 5.87 -14.11
C GLY A 176 -15.46 6.33 -13.09
N ILE A 177 -14.46 5.52 -12.75
CA ILE A 177 -13.30 6.01 -11.96
C ILE A 177 -12.51 6.99 -12.84
N LYS A 178 -12.15 8.14 -12.28
CA LYS A 178 -11.36 9.13 -13.01
C LYS A 178 -9.90 8.70 -13.11
N LYS A 179 -9.24 9.01 -14.24
CA LYS A 179 -7.83 8.66 -14.47
C LYS A 179 -6.91 9.19 -13.37
N GLU A 180 -7.13 10.42 -12.93
CA GLU A 180 -6.35 11.08 -11.88
C GLU A 180 -6.48 10.46 -10.50
N ASN A 181 -7.49 9.59 -10.29
CA ASN A 181 -7.71 8.87 -9.04
C ASN A 181 -7.08 7.48 -9.02
N LEU A 182 -6.51 7.00 -10.15
CA LEU A 182 -5.90 5.68 -10.20
C LEU A 182 -4.42 5.71 -9.81
N ILE A 183 -4.03 4.78 -8.94
CA ILE A 183 -2.66 4.48 -8.55
C ILE A 183 -2.40 3.01 -8.86
N TRP A 184 -1.23 2.70 -9.41
CA TRP A 184 -0.82 1.35 -9.74
C TRP A 184 0.12 0.77 -8.68
N ASP A 185 -0.06 -0.49 -8.30
CA ASP A 185 0.91 -1.28 -7.55
C ASP A 185 1.20 -2.58 -8.29
N PRO A 186 2.43 -2.81 -8.77
CA PRO A 186 2.82 -4.08 -9.42
C PRO A 186 2.75 -5.29 -8.50
N GLY A 187 2.55 -5.12 -7.20
CA GLY A 187 2.30 -6.18 -6.23
C GLY A 187 3.52 -7.04 -5.93
N PHE A 188 4.59 -6.45 -5.44
CA PHE A 188 5.75 -7.20 -4.96
C PHE A 188 5.33 -8.22 -3.90
N GLY A 189 5.80 -9.48 -4.03
CA GLY A 189 5.52 -10.54 -3.07
C GLY A 189 4.15 -11.20 -3.20
N PHE A 190 3.27 -10.73 -4.09
CA PHE A 190 1.94 -11.29 -4.31
C PHE A 190 1.93 -12.20 -5.53
N GLY A 191 2.03 -13.52 -5.29
CA GLY A 191 2.09 -14.52 -6.36
C GLY A 191 3.32 -14.37 -7.27
N LYS A 192 4.49 -14.14 -6.67
CA LYS A 192 5.74 -13.91 -7.39
C LYS A 192 6.93 -14.58 -6.68
N SER A 193 7.77 -15.26 -7.43
CA SER A 193 9.05 -15.80 -6.93
C SER A 193 10.02 -14.67 -6.56
N VAL A 194 11.12 -15.00 -5.90
CA VAL A 194 12.20 -14.05 -5.61
C VAL A 194 12.72 -13.43 -6.91
N GLN A 195 12.98 -14.25 -7.93
CA GLN A 195 13.44 -13.78 -9.24
C GLN A 195 12.44 -12.85 -9.91
N HIS A 196 11.13 -13.19 -9.91
CA HIS A 196 10.08 -12.33 -10.47
C HIS A 196 10.06 -10.96 -9.81
N ASN A 197 10.19 -10.90 -8.48
CA ASN A 197 10.22 -9.64 -7.74
C ASN A 197 11.42 -8.77 -8.11
N TYR A 198 12.63 -9.35 -8.28
CA TYR A 198 13.80 -8.59 -8.71
C TYR A 198 13.73 -8.16 -10.16
N CYS A 199 13.12 -8.95 -11.07
CA CYS A 199 12.82 -8.51 -12.44
C CYS A 199 11.89 -7.29 -12.45
N LEU A 200 10.81 -7.31 -11.65
CA LEU A 200 9.91 -6.17 -11.51
C LEU A 200 10.63 -4.93 -10.97
N LEU A 201 11.48 -5.08 -9.95
CA LEU A 201 12.24 -3.96 -9.40
C LEU A 201 13.26 -3.42 -10.41
N GLN A 202 13.92 -4.30 -11.17
CA GLN A 202 14.87 -3.92 -12.21
C GLN A 202 14.19 -3.11 -13.32
N GLN A 203 12.96 -3.46 -13.71
CA GLN A 203 12.23 -2.83 -14.81
C GLN A 203 11.06 -1.93 -14.32
N PHE A 204 11.11 -1.47 -13.07
CA PHE A 204 10.02 -0.74 -12.43
C PHE A 204 9.60 0.53 -13.19
N SER A 205 10.51 1.20 -13.88
CA SER A 205 10.23 2.39 -14.70
C SER A 205 9.18 2.14 -15.79
N VAL A 206 9.07 0.90 -16.31
CA VAL A 206 8.07 0.52 -17.32
C VAL A 206 6.64 0.84 -16.83
N PHE A 207 6.36 0.63 -15.54
CA PHE A 207 5.05 0.96 -14.95
C PHE A 207 4.88 2.47 -14.75
N CYS A 208 5.95 3.17 -14.37
CA CYS A 208 5.91 4.63 -14.14
C CYS A 208 5.71 5.42 -15.45
N GLU A 209 6.16 4.88 -16.58
CA GLU A 209 6.01 5.48 -17.91
C GLU A 209 4.58 5.43 -18.46
N GLN A 210 3.66 4.69 -17.81
CA GLN A 210 2.27 4.58 -18.25
C GLN A 210 1.39 5.79 -17.86
N GLY A 211 1.96 6.74 -17.12
CA GLY A 211 1.27 7.99 -16.79
C GLY A 211 0.31 7.91 -15.61
N TYR A 212 0.48 6.92 -14.75
CA TYR A 212 -0.17 6.77 -13.44
C TYR A 212 0.86 6.89 -12.32
N PRO A 213 0.49 7.40 -11.13
CA PRO A 213 1.32 7.23 -9.94
C PRO A 213 1.53 5.75 -9.65
N VAL A 214 2.75 5.36 -9.27
CA VAL A 214 3.05 3.96 -8.94
C VAL A 214 3.51 3.85 -7.50
N LEU A 215 2.88 2.91 -6.78
CA LEU A 215 3.22 2.52 -5.42
C LEU A 215 4.18 1.33 -5.44
N ALA A 216 5.18 1.36 -4.57
CA ALA A 216 6.09 0.24 -4.34
C ALA A 216 6.01 -0.22 -2.87
N GLY A 217 5.49 -1.43 -2.65
CA GLY A 217 5.37 -2.07 -1.33
C GLY A 217 6.34 -3.24 -1.18
N ILE A 218 7.64 -2.97 -0.92
CA ILE A 218 8.70 -4.01 -0.87
C ILE A 218 9.11 -4.32 0.57
N SER A 219 8.82 -3.43 1.52
CA SER A 219 9.34 -3.44 2.89
C SER A 219 9.17 -4.78 3.59
N ARG A 220 10.27 -5.31 4.11
CA ARG A 220 10.42 -6.53 4.91
C ARG A 220 9.95 -7.82 4.21
N LYS A 221 9.63 -7.79 2.90
CA LYS A 221 9.14 -8.94 2.14
C LYS A 221 10.19 -10.05 1.99
N SER A 222 9.71 -11.27 1.67
CA SER A 222 10.53 -12.47 1.56
C SER A 222 11.65 -12.36 0.53
N MET A 223 11.46 -11.60 -0.56
CA MET A 223 12.51 -11.34 -1.55
C MET A 223 13.77 -10.73 -0.93
N ILE A 224 13.62 -9.84 0.07
CA ILE A 224 14.76 -9.25 0.79
C ILE A 224 15.43 -10.29 1.69
N GLY A 225 14.62 -11.05 2.44
CA GLY A 225 15.12 -12.09 3.32
C GLY A 225 15.88 -13.17 2.57
N ALA A 226 15.42 -13.55 1.38
CA ALA A 226 16.06 -14.58 0.54
C ALA A 226 17.47 -14.17 0.04
N VAL A 227 17.72 -12.89 -0.21
CA VAL A 227 19.03 -12.40 -0.65
C VAL A 227 19.96 -12.13 0.53
N LEU A 228 19.43 -11.63 1.64
CA LEU A 228 20.24 -11.26 2.79
C LEU A 228 20.46 -12.41 3.77
N ASP A 229 19.71 -13.52 3.61
CA ASP A 229 19.64 -14.62 4.58
C ASP A 229 19.31 -14.10 6.00
N LYS A 230 18.27 -13.25 6.09
CA LYS A 230 17.90 -12.57 7.34
C LYS A 230 16.44 -12.77 7.70
N PRO A 231 16.13 -12.94 9.01
CA PRO A 231 14.75 -12.93 9.49
C PRO A 231 14.13 -11.54 9.31
N VAL A 232 12.80 -11.45 9.43
CA VAL A 232 12.00 -10.27 9.07
C VAL A 232 12.42 -9.01 9.84
N GLU A 233 12.81 -9.15 11.11
CA GLU A 233 13.21 -8.07 12.01
C GLU A 233 14.54 -7.42 11.61
N GLN A 234 15.36 -8.12 10.83
CA GLN A 234 16.68 -7.66 10.39
C GLN A 234 16.71 -7.18 8.94
N ARG A 235 15.53 -6.97 8.30
CA ARG A 235 15.44 -6.59 6.89
C ARG A 235 15.36 -5.09 6.63
N THR A 236 15.49 -4.24 7.64
CA THR A 236 15.34 -2.78 7.51
C THR A 236 16.26 -2.20 6.44
N VAL A 237 17.58 -2.47 6.50
CA VAL A 237 18.54 -1.94 5.52
C VAL A 237 18.20 -2.38 4.09
N GLY A 238 17.87 -3.67 3.90
CA GLY A 238 17.45 -4.18 2.59
C GLY A 238 16.12 -3.59 2.11
N SER A 239 15.20 -3.32 3.02
CA SER A 239 13.91 -2.67 2.74
C SER A 239 14.11 -1.24 2.25
N VAL A 240 14.95 -0.47 2.94
CA VAL A 240 15.30 0.91 2.58
C VAL A 240 16.02 0.94 1.22
N ALA A 241 16.99 0.05 1.00
CA ALA A 241 17.70 -0.05 -0.28
C ALA A 241 16.72 -0.34 -1.44
N ALA A 242 15.83 -1.32 -1.29
CA ALA A 242 14.85 -1.66 -2.31
C ALA A 242 13.82 -0.53 -2.56
N ALA A 243 13.38 0.16 -1.50
CA ALA A 243 12.50 1.32 -1.61
C ALA A 243 13.19 2.48 -2.34
N LEU A 244 14.47 2.74 -2.02
CA LEU A 244 15.26 3.78 -2.70
C LEU A 244 15.46 3.44 -4.20
N ILE A 245 15.75 2.19 -4.54
CA ILE A 245 15.85 1.75 -5.95
C ILE A 245 14.51 1.99 -6.66
N ALA A 246 13.38 1.66 -6.05
CA ALA A 246 12.06 1.93 -6.64
C ALA A 246 11.83 3.44 -6.83
N ALA A 247 12.18 4.27 -5.84
CA ALA A 247 12.10 5.73 -5.95
C ALA A 247 12.95 6.29 -7.10
N MET A 248 14.18 5.82 -7.25
CA MET A 248 15.08 6.19 -8.34
C MET A 248 14.54 5.81 -9.71
N LYS A 249 13.71 4.78 -9.78
CA LYS A 249 13.02 4.31 -11.01
C LYS A 249 11.65 4.93 -11.22
N GLY A 250 11.22 5.88 -10.37
CA GLY A 250 10.00 6.66 -10.57
C GLY A 250 8.82 6.30 -9.67
N ALA A 251 8.99 5.47 -8.64
CA ALA A 251 7.93 5.24 -7.66
C ALA A 251 7.43 6.56 -7.08
N SER A 252 6.12 6.75 -7.07
CA SER A 252 5.45 7.95 -6.52
C SER A 252 5.13 7.79 -5.02
N ILE A 253 4.91 6.54 -4.57
CA ILE A 253 4.58 6.21 -3.19
C ILE A 253 5.41 5.01 -2.75
N LEU A 254 6.03 5.10 -1.59
CA LEU A 254 6.77 4.01 -0.95
C LEU A 254 6.02 3.54 0.29
N ARG A 255 5.45 2.33 0.24
CA ARG A 255 4.71 1.73 1.35
C ARG A 255 5.66 0.92 2.22
N VAL A 256 5.91 1.40 3.44
CA VAL A 256 7.01 0.91 4.29
C VAL A 256 6.63 0.76 5.77
N HIS A 257 7.35 -0.13 6.47
CA HIS A 257 7.32 -0.23 7.94
C HIS A 257 8.33 0.73 8.61
N ASP A 258 9.51 0.89 7.98
CA ASP A 258 10.66 1.63 8.51
C ASP A 258 10.66 3.05 7.93
N VAL A 259 9.75 3.92 8.46
CA VAL A 259 9.48 5.25 7.91
C VAL A 259 10.70 6.16 8.03
N GLY A 260 11.31 6.25 9.21
CA GLY A 260 12.43 7.16 9.48
C GLY A 260 13.63 6.89 8.59
N GLU A 261 14.06 5.63 8.53
CA GLU A 261 15.20 5.19 7.73
C GLU A 261 14.94 5.38 6.22
N THR A 262 13.70 5.15 5.78
CA THR A 262 13.33 5.41 4.37
C THR A 262 13.32 6.91 4.08
N ALA A 263 12.83 7.75 4.99
CA ALA A 263 12.81 9.20 4.83
C ALA A 263 14.23 9.76 4.73
N ASP A 264 15.14 9.28 5.57
CA ASP A 264 16.53 9.73 5.53
C ASP A 264 17.23 9.34 4.22
N ALA A 265 17.03 8.10 3.75
CA ALA A 265 17.55 7.66 2.45
C ALA A 265 17.01 8.51 1.29
N LEU A 266 15.70 8.83 1.31
CA LEU A 266 15.09 9.70 0.30
C LEU A 266 15.66 11.12 0.32
N LYS A 267 15.88 11.71 1.50
CA LYS A 267 16.49 13.06 1.64
C LYS A 267 17.88 13.11 1.01
N ILE A 268 18.72 12.08 1.27
CA ILE A 268 20.06 11.98 0.67
C ILE A 268 19.96 11.88 -0.85
N TRP A 269 19.11 11.02 -1.38
CA TRP A 269 18.91 10.89 -2.81
C TRP A 269 18.41 12.20 -3.47
N LEU A 270 17.40 12.84 -2.87
CA LEU A 270 16.87 14.11 -3.39
C LEU A 270 17.91 15.23 -3.37
N ALA A 271 18.77 15.27 -2.35
CA ALA A 271 19.89 16.22 -2.29
C ALA A 271 20.87 16.01 -3.47
N THR A 272 21.21 14.73 -3.79
CA THR A 272 22.08 14.43 -4.94
C THR A 272 21.43 14.73 -6.29
N LYS A 273 20.09 14.60 -6.40
CA LYS A 273 19.37 14.91 -7.65
C LYS A 273 19.29 16.40 -7.93
N ASN A 274 19.35 17.24 -6.90
CA ASN A 274 19.21 18.70 -7.00
C ASN A 274 20.57 19.43 -6.95
N ALA A 275 21.68 18.71 -6.90
CA ALA A 275 23.04 19.25 -6.96
C ALA A 275 23.49 19.42 -8.42
#